data_a693011c568b576f8eaeb5d8b75553aa
#
_entry.id   a693011c568b576f8eaeb5d8b75553aa
#
_cell.length_a   1.000
_cell.length_b   1.000
_cell.length_c   1.000
_cell.angle_alpha   90.00
_cell.angle_beta   90.00
_cell.angle_gamma   90.00
#
_symmetry.space_group_name_H-M   'P 1'
#
loop_
_entity.id
_entity.type
_entity.pdbx_description
1 polymer ?
#
loop_
_entity_poly.entity_id
_entity_poly.type
_entity_poly.pdbx_seq_one_letter_code
_entity_poly.pdbx_strand_id
1 'polypeptide(L)'
;MQLIVWNFYEWPILGSLFTLLIAPVFKFLFLPGVLFLTLFNRWLPETLLLLIEEGLILFERIIDFSSGSSLIIGRLPLVLSGMYIFGLLICTDRLKEQPVKHLFYVGLFSFIFLTLPFLRFSSTIAFIDVGQGDSIFLQSPFRKETILIDTGGQLHFEREKWAQGMIRPPAERNIVPYLKGQGISVIDKLILTHDDTDHVGELPTLSQHFTIKKIYIGWGAGRNEPLQRHLSEAQKNGTEIIEIKHGDRISGYYDLYVLTPFEKGEGRNEDSIGLWMEYNNRRFLFLGDLNQAMEKQLLLIYPNLKADVVKLGHHGSRTSSNTDFLSHIEAKHGIISCGVNNRYGHPHSEVLETLEENQIKTWRTDQQGMITYRWHPVFHPHGLVETIID
;
A
#
# COMPACT_ATOMS: atom_id res chain seq x y z
N MET A 1 22.63 -6.47 -7.31
CA MET A 1 21.98 -5.31 -6.66
C MET A 1 20.82 -4.75 -7.49
N GLN A 2 20.98 -4.41 -8.76
CA GLN A 2 19.92 -3.87 -9.61
C GLN A 2 18.68 -4.77 -9.74
N LEU A 3 18.87 -6.09 -9.84
CA LEU A 3 17.77 -7.06 -9.87
C LEU A 3 16.94 -7.04 -8.57
N ILE A 4 17.57 -6.77 -7.42
CA ILE A 4 16.89 -6.65 -6.13
C ILE A 4 16.04 -5.38 -6.13
N VAL A 5 16.63 -4.23 -6.49
CA VAL A 5 15.89 -2.96 -6.57
C VAL A 5 14.73 -3.04 -7.57
N TRP A 6 14.93 -3.73 -8.68
CA TRP A 6 13.89 -3.87 -9.69
C TRP A 6 12.71 -4.75 -9.26
N ASN A 7 12.98 -5.84 -8.51
CA ASN A 7 11.93 -6.76 -8.06
C ASN A 7 11.27 -6.33 -6.74
N PHE A 8 12.05 -5.70 -5.84
CA PHE A 8 11.60 -5.37 -4.49
C PHE A 8 11.48 -3.86 -4.24
N TYR A 9 11.90 -3.02 -5.20
CA TYR A 9 11.85 -1.54 -5.13
C TYR A 9 12.65 -0.93 -3.97
N GLU A 10 13.50 -1.71 -3.34
CA GLU A 10 14.31 -1.31 -2.19
C GLU A 10 15.76 -1.75 -2.34
N TRP A 11 16.65 -0.97 -1.74
CA TRP A 11 18.08 -1.27 -1.71
C TRP A 11 18.52 -1.54 -0.28
N PRO A 12 18.90 -2.78 0.05
CA PRO A 12 19.48 -3.11 1.35
C PRO A 12 20.93 -2.61 1.41
N ILE A 13 21.13 -1.40 1.94
CA ILE A 13 22.45 -0.73 1.96
C ILE A 13 23.45 -1.58 2.73
N LEU A 14 23.16 -1.93 3.97
CA LEU A 14 24.02 -2.79 4.79
C LEU A 14 24.13 -4.19 4.22
N GLY A 15 23.05 -4.79 3.73
CA GLY A 15 23.06 -6.09 3.09
C GLY A 15 24.03 -6.16 1.90
N SER A 16 24.17 -5.06 1.17
CA SER A 16 25.13 -4.95 0.06
C SER A 16 26.58 -4.95 0.53
N LEU A 17 26.87 -4.26 1.63
CA LEU A 17 28.22 -4.29 2.25
C LEU A 17 28.50 -5.66 2.87
N PHE A 18 27.53 -6.23 3.57
CA PHE A 18 27.66 -7.57 4.14
C PHE A 18 27.86 -8.65 3.07
N THR A 19 27.22 -8.51 1.89
CA THR A 19 27.43 -9.47 0.80
C THR A 19 28.90 -9.58 0.39
N LEU A 20 29.63 -8.47 0.36
CA LEU A 20 31.05 -8.47 0.05
C LEU A 20 31.90 -9.26 1.09
N LEU A 21 31.48 -9.16 2.36
CA LEU A 21 32.16 -9.86 3.47
C LEU A 21 31.72 -11.32 3.58
N ILE A 22 30.43 -11.58 3.39
CA ILE A 22 29.82 -12.90 3.60
C ILE A 22 30.01 -13.81 2.39
N ALA A 23 30.08 -13.31 1.16
CA ALA A 23 30.26 -14.16 -0.03
C ALA A 23 31.50 -15.06 0.02
N PRO A 24 32.70 -14.60 0.43
CA PRO A 24 33.85 -15.47 0.65
C PRO A 24 33.63 -16.51 1.76
N VAL A 25 33.06 -16.08 2.89
CA VAL A 25 32.76 -16.97 4.02
C VAL A 25 31.74 -18.05 3.61
N PHE A 26 30.70 -17.68 2.88
CA PHE A 26 29.73 -18.63 2.36
C PHE A 26 30.37 -19.65 1.41
N LYS A 27 31.20 -19.18 0.47
CA LYS A 27 31.87 -20.03 -0.53
C LYS A 27 32.92 -20.99 0.07
N PHE A 28 33.75 -20.48 0.97
CA PHE A 28 34.94 -21.24 1.45
C PHE A 28 34.73 -21.91 2.80
N LEU A 29 33.78 -21.48 3.61
CA LEU A 29 33.51 -22.03 4.94
C LEU A 29 32.15 -22.71 5.03
N PHE A 30 31.07 -21.96 4.68
CA PHE A 30 29.73 -22.43 4.91
C PHE A 30 29.33 -23.58 3.98
N LEU A 31 29.54 -23.46 2.67
CA LEU A 31 29.18 -24.49 1.70
C LEU A 31 29.95 -25.79 1.90
N PRO A 32 31.29 -25.78 2.07
CA PRO A 32 32.05 -26.97 2.46
C PRO A 32 31.67 -27.52 3.84
N GLY A 33 31.37 -26.64 4.80
CA GLY A 33 30.94 -27.02 6.14
C GLY A 33 29.62 -27.79 6.15
N VAL A 34 28.60 -27.31 5.41
CA VAL A 34 27.35 -28.03 5.25
C VAL A 34 27.57 -29.39 4.60
N LEU A 35 28.38 -29.47 3.55
CA LEU A 35 28.69 -30.73 2.90
C LEU A 35 29.36 -31.69 3.87
N PHE A 36 30.34 -31.22 4.65
CA PHE A 36 31.02 -32.00 5.69
C PHE A 36 30.05 -32.50 6.76
N LEU A 37 29.17 -31.63 7.26
CA LEU A 37 28.14 -31.99 8.23
C LEU A 37 27.16 -33.04 7.68
N THR A 38 26.70 -32.90 6.44
CA THR A 38 25.79 -33.90 5.84
C THR A 38 26.42 -35.27 5.71
N LEU A 39 27.74 -35.35 5.46
CA LEU A 39 28.48 -36.61 5.31
C LEU A 39 28.89 -37.23 6.64
N PHE A 40 29.24 -36.43 7.64
CA PHE A 40 29.89 -36.86 8.86
C PHE A 40 29.16 -36.59 10.17
N ASN A 41 27.88 -36.08 10.14
CA ASN A 41 27.11 -35.73 11.34
C ASN A 41 27.05 -36.82 12.41
N ARG A 42 27.01 -38.09 12.00
CA ARG A 42 26.97 -39.24 12.93
C ARG A 42 28.27 -39.45 13.73
N TRP A 43 29.36 -38.81 13.31
CA TRP A 43 30.69 -38.97 13.89
C TRP A 43 31.13 -37.74 14.69
N LEU A 44 30.34 -36.67 14.65
CA LEU A 44 30.65 -35.40 15.29
C LEU A 44 30.16 -35.37 16.73
N PRO A 45 30.93 -34.82 17.67
CA PRO A 45 30.48 -34.61 19.04
C PRO A 45 29.27 -33.67 19.08
N GLU A 46 28.31 -33.95 19.96
CA GLU A 46 27.12 -33.13 20.14
C GLU A 46 27.44 -31.65 20.46
N THR A 47 28.49 -31.44 21.26
CA THR A 47 29.00 -30.11 21.60
C THR A 47 29.40 -29.28 20.36
N LEU A 48 29.98 -29.94 19.33
CA LEU A 48 30.34 -29.25 18.08
C LEU A 48 29.12 -28.91 17.25
N LEU A 49 28.11 -29.78 17.23
CA LEU A 49 26.85 -29.52 16.55
C LEU A 49 26.10 -28.31 17.17
N LEU A 50 26.06 -28.22 18.51
CA LEU A 50 25.49 -27.08 19.23
C LEU A 50 26.22 -25.77 18.93
N LEU A 51 27.57 -25.77 18.87
CA LEU A 51 28.33 -24.56 18.49
C LEU A 51 28.03 -24.11 17.06
N ILE A 52 27.81 -25.05 16.14
CA ILE A 52 27.43 -24.73 14.76
C ILE A 52 26.03 -24.14 14.71
N GLU A 53 25.08 -24.70 15.47
CA GLU A 53 23.71 -24.17 15.57
C GLU A 53 23.70 -22.74 16.12
N GLU A 54 24.43 -22.46 17.21
CA GLU A 54 24.60 -21.12 17.75
C GLU A 54 25.20 -20.14 16.73
N GLY A 55 26.23 -20.62 15.98
CA GLY A 55 26.83 -19.84 14.89
C GLY A 55 25.85 -19.51 13.77
N LEU A 56 24.97 -20.43 13.40
CA LEU A 56 23.90 -20.21 12.41
C LEU A 56 22.87 -19.20 12.92
N ILE A 57 22.44 -19.32 14.17
CA ILE A 57 21.51 -18.37 14.80
C ILE A 57 22.11 -16.95 14.83
N LEU A 58 23.40 -16.83 15.18
CA LEU A 58 24.09 -15.55 15.14
C LEU A 58 24.16 -14.99 13.72
N PHE A 59 24.42 -15.84 12.74
CA PHE A 59 24.46 -15.46 11.33
C PHE A 59 23.08 -14.98 10.82
N GLU A 60 21.99 -15.65 11.16
CA GLU A 60 20.63 -15.22 10.87
C GLU A 60 20.34 -13.84 11.49
N ARG A 61 20.69 -13.61 12.75
CA ARG A 61 20.53 -12.30 13.40
C ARG A 61 21.29 -11.18 12.69
N ILE A 62 22.50 -11.46 12.17
CA ILE A 62 23.28 -10.48 11.39
C ILE A 62 22.58 -10.17 10.07
N ILE A 63 22.01 -11.18 9.39
CA ILE A 63 21.24 -10.97 8.15
C ILE A 63 20.01 -10.16 8.44
N ASP A 64 19.24 -10.48 9.48
CA ASP A 64 18.04 -9.75 9.87
C ASP A 64 18.34 -8.30 10.21
N PHE A 65 19.39 -8.04 10.98
CA PHE A 65 19.85 -6.68 11.25
C PHE A 65 20.22 -5.92 9.97
N SER A 66 20.84 -6.60 9.00
CA SER A 66 21.21 -5.97 7.73
C SER A 66 20.00 -5.67 6.83
N SER A 67 18.93 -6.44 6.93
CA SER A 67 17.69 -6.26 6.16
C SER A 67 16.88 -5.04 6.61
N GLY A 68 16.95 -4.68 7.89
CA GLY A 68 16.26 -3.51 8.46
C GLY A 68 16.77 -2.15 7.94
N SER A 69 17.84 -2.12 7.15
CA SER A 69 18.45 -0.89 6.60
C SER A 69 18.13 -0.66 5.11
N SER A 70 16.98 -1.12 4.65
CA SER A 70 16.58 -0.97 3.24
C SER A 70 16.12 0.44 2.92
N LEU A 71 16.70 1.04 1.87
CA LEU A 71 16.23 2.30 1.28
C LEU A 71 15.20 2.01 0.19
N ILE A 72 13.98 2.47 0.37
CA ILE A 72 12.92 2.34 -0.65
C ILE A 72 13.18 3.35 -1.76
N ILE A 73 13.53 2.86 -2.93
CA ILE A 73 13.87 3.68 -4.11
C ILE A 73 12.62 3.91 -4.98
N GLY A 74 11.79 2.89 -5.10
CA GLY A 74 10.65 2.87 -6.01
C GLY A 74 10.96 2.22 -7.36
N ARG A 75 9.92 2.11 -8.19
CA ARG A 75 10.01 1.50 -9.52
C ARG A 75 10.80 2.39 -10.47
N LEU A 76 11.87 1.85 -11.02
CA LEU A 76 12.68 2.49 -12.05
C LEU A 76 12.14 2.12 -13.44
N PRO A 77 12.00 3.08 -14.37
CA PRO A 77 11.65 2.79 -15.75
C PRO A 77 12.68 1.85 -16.39
N LEU A 78 12.19 0.86 -17.13
CA LEU A 78 13.03 -0.18 -17.76
C LEU A 78 14.14 0.41 -18.63
N VAL A 79 13.80 1.43 -19.42
CA VAL A 79 14.76 2.12 -20.31
C VAL A 79 15.90 2.75 -19.51
N LEU A 80 15.58 3.46 -18.43
CA LEU A 80 16.58 4.08 -17.55
C LEU A 80 17.44 3.03 -16.87
N SER A 81 16.86 1.89 -16.45
CA SER A 81 17.61 0.77 -15.88
C SER A 81 18.60 0.17 -16.91
N GLY A 82 18.17 0.00 -18.15
CA GLY A 82 19.03 -0.46 -19.25
C GLY A 82 20.17 0.52 -19.53
N MET A 83 19.88 1.82 -19.60
CA MET A 83 20.90 2.87 -19.78
C MET A 83 21.91 2.89 -18.64
N TYR A 84 21.45 2.69 -17.41
CA TYR A 84 22.32 2.62 -16.25
C TYR A 84 23.27 1.43 -16.32
N ILE A 85 22.76 0.22 -16.62
CA ILE A 85 23.60 -0.99 -16.78
C ILE A 85 24.63 -0.77 -17.88
N PHE A 86 24.21 -0.25 -19.03
CA PHE A 86 25.09 0.02 -20.16
C PHE A 86 26.18 1.05 -19.82
N GLY A 87 25.80 2.14 -19.14
CA GLY A 87 26.76 3.14 -18.65
C GLY A 87 27.77 2.56 -17.66
N LEU A 88 27.33 1.69 -16.72
CA LEU A 88 28.24 0.98 -15.81
C LEU A 88 29.22 0.08 -16.55
N LEU A 89 28.77 -0.68 -17.54
CA LEU A 89 29.64 -1.55 -18.34
C LEU A 89 30.72 -0.76 -19.06
N ILE A 90 30.37 0.38 -19.67
CA ILE A 90 31.35 1.27 -20.34
C ILE A 90 32.36 1.82 -19.30
N CYS A 91 31.89 2.27 -18.14
CA CYS A 91 32.74 2.83 -17.12
C CYS A 91 33.69 1.78 -16.52
N THR A 92 33.22 0.54 -16.30
CA THR A 92 34.03 -0.53 -15.72
C THR A 92 35.10 -1.02 -16.67
N ASP A 93 34.87 -1.04 -17.97
CA ASP A 93 35.86 -1.42 -18.97
C ASP A 93 37.08 -0.46 -18.97
N ARG A 94 36.84 0.83 -18.70
CA ARG A 94 37.89 1.86 -18.68
C ARG A 94 38.49 2.13 -17.29
N LEU A 95 38.05 1.44 -16.24
CA LEU A 95 38.59 1.58 -14.88
C LEU A 95 40.09 1.29 -14.79
N LYS A 96 40.62 0.41 -15.68
CA LYS A 96 42.06 0.05 -15.71
C LYS A 96 42.93 1.23 -16.17
N GLU A 97 42.41 2.12 -17.01
CA GLU A 97 43.19 3.21 -17.58
C GLU A 97 43.22 4.46 -16.68
N GLN A 98 42.05 4.84 -16.12
CA GLN A 98 41.90 6.04 -15.30
C GLN A 98 40.95 5.78 -14.13
N PRO A 99 41.37 5.02 -13.10
CA PRO A 99 40.48 4.49 -12.09
C PRO A 99 39.71 5.57 -11.30
N VAL A 100 40.36 6.65 -10.88
CA VAL A 100 39.74 7.71 -10.07
C VAL A 100 38.64 8.44 -10.86
N LYS A 101 38.94 8.78 -12.13
CA LYS A 101 37.98 9.49 -12.98
C LYS A 101 36.74 8.66 -13.29
N HIS A 102 36.94 7.38 -13.63
CA HIS A 102 35.80 6.50 -13.93
C HIS A 102 35.01 6.12 -12.68
N LEU A 103 35.65 5.96 -11.53
CA LEU A 103 34.97 5.77 -10.25
C LEU A 103 34.08 6.99 -9.91
N PHE A 104 34.57 8.21 -10.15
CA PHE A 104 33.77 9.43 -10.00
C PHE A 104 32.54 9.43 -10.91
N TYR A 105 32.70 9.08 -12.21
CA TYR A 105 31.55 9.00 -13.12
C TYR A 105 30.56 7.91 -12.74
N VAL A 106 31.02 6.73 -12.30
CA VAL A 106 30.16 5.68 -11.78
C VAL A 106 29.37 6.18 -10.57
N GLY A 107 30.04 6.86 -9.63
CA GLY A 107 29.38 7.44 -8.45
C GLY A 107 28.34 8.49 -8.82
N LEU A 108 28.70 9.44 -9.66
CA LEU A 108 27.81 10.51 -10.12
C LEU A 108 26.60 9.94 -10.88
N PHE A 109 26.83 9.02 -11.80
CA PHE A 109 25.78 8.39 -12.58
C PHE A 109 24.84 7.55 -11.70
N SER A 110 25.40 6.81 -10.74
CA SER A 110 24.61 6.08 -9.75
C SER A 110 23.78 7.01 -8.86
N PHE A 111 24.37 8.12 -8.43
CA PHE A 111 23.66 9.13 -7.64
C PHE A 111 22.47 9.72 -8.41
N ILE A 112 22.69 10.15 -9.65
CA ILE A 112 21.61 10.67 -10.52
C ILE A 112 20.52 9.61 -10.70
N PHE A 113 20.93 8.37 -11.01
CA PHE A 113 19.99 7.29 -11.24
C PHE A 113 19.13 6.95 -10.00
N LEU A 114 19.74 6.93 -8.81
CA LEU A 114 19.04 6.68 -7.55
C LEU A 114 18.12 7.84 -7.13
N THR A 115 18.42 9.06 -7.58
CA THR A 115 17.60 10.24 -7.23
C THR A 115 16.43 10.49 -8.20
N LEU A 116 16.52 10.03 -9.46
CA LEU A 116 15.46 10.19 -10.47
C LEU A 116 14.06 9.72 -10.00
N PRO A 117 13.89 8.58 -9.33
CA PRO A 117 12.58 8.13 -8.87
C PRO A 117 11.92 9.05 -7.84
N PHE A 118 12.71 9.91 -7.17
CA PHE A 118 12.19 10.90 -6.22
C PHE A 118 11.58 12.13 -6.91
N LEU A 119 11.91 12.34 -8.19
CA LEU A 119 11.38 13.45 -9.01
C LEU A 119 10.06 13.04 -9.69
N ARG A 120 9.05 12.69 -8.93
CA ARG A 120 7.73 12.36 -9.46
C ARG A 120 6.87 13.61 -9.54
N PHE A 121 6.56 14.04 -10.75
CA PHE A 121 5.71 15.20 -11.02
C PHE A 121 4.22 14.87 -11.00
N SER A 122 3.87 13.60 -11.04
CA SER A 122 2.48 13.13 -11.10
C SER A 122 1.85 13.08 -9.73
N SER A 123 0.59 13.45 -9.64
CA SER A 123 -0.31 13.05 -8.56
C SER A 123 -1.08 11.79 -8.96
N THR A 124 -1.45 10.99 -7.98
CA THR A 124 -2.10 9.71 -8.18
C THR A 124 -3.18 9.50 -7.13
N ILE A 125 -4.37 9.04 -7.57
CA ILE A 125 -5.41 8.47 -6.71
C ILE A 125 -5.65 7.06 -7.23
N ALA A 126 -5.36 6.04 -6.41
CA ALA A 126 -5.46 4.64 -6.81
C ALA A 126 -6.37 3.86 -5.88
N PHE A 127 -7.34 3.17 -6.44
CA PHE A 127 -8.18 2.18 -5.78
C PHE A 127 -7.49 0.83 -5.95
N ILE A 128 -6.83 0.37 -4.89
CA ILE A 128 -5.98 -0.81 -4.93
C ILE A 128 -6.84 -2.06 -4.86
N ASP A 129 -6.60 -3.03 -5.73
CA ASP A 129 -7.23 -4.34 -5.65
C ASP A 129 -6.64 -5.13 -4.47
N VAL A 130 -7.36 -5.17 -3.38
CA VAL A 130 -7.04 -5.95 -2.17
C VAL A 130 -7.86 -7.23 -2.06
N GLY A 131 -8.63 -7.55 -3.10
CA GLY A 131 -9.70 -8.53 -3.07
C GLY A 131 -10.95 -7.92 -2.44
N GLN A 132 -11.57 -8.60 -1.47
CA GLN A 132 -12.67 -8.01 -0.71
C GLN A 132 -12.12 -6.99 0.28
N GLY A 133 -12.73 -5.79 0.32
CA GLY A 133 -12.32 -4.69 1.19
C GLY A 133 -11.84 -3.45 0.44
N ASP A 134 -11.46 -2.42 1.16
CA ASP A 134 -11.03 -1.14 0.61
C ASP A 134 -9.55 -0.85 0.90
N SER A 135 -8.88 -0.25 -0.08
CA SER A 135 -7.62 0.44 0.11
C SER A 135 -7.45 1.49 -0.99
N ILE A 136 -7.45 2.75 -0.62
CA ILE A 136 -7.38 3.86 -1.58
C ILE A 136 -6.15 4.71 -1.26
N PHE A 137 -5.26 4.85 -2.23
CA PHE A 137 -4.01 5.56 -2.07
C PHE A 137 -4.03 6.90 -2.81
N LEU A 138 -3.66 7.98 -2.12
CA LEU A 138 -3.49 9.31 -2.68
C LEU A 138 -2.04 9.75 -2.53
N GLN A 139 -1.42 10.13 -3.62
CA GLN A 139 -0.05 10.63 -3.66
C GLN A 139 0.03 11.97 -4.39
N SER A 140 0.54 12.98 -3.72
CA SER A 140 0.84 14.28 -4.30
C SER A 140 2.13 14.25 -5.15
N PRO A 141 2.33 15.25 -6.05
CA PRO A 141 3.58 15.41 -6.76
C PRO A 141 4.75 15.54 -5.77
N PHE A 142 5.91 15.00 -6.17
CA PHE A 142 7.14 14.99 -5.36
C PHE A 142 6.97 14.29 -4.00
N ARG A 143 5.91 13.47 -3.83
CA ARG A 143 5.60 12.77 -2.57
C ARG A 143 5.52 13.72 -1.36
N LYS A 144 5.01 14.95 -1.58
CA LYS A 144 4.86 15.92 -0.50
C LYS A 144 3.86 15.45 0.56
N GLU A 145 2.89 14.66 0.14
CA GLU A 145 1.88 14.04 0.99
C GLU A 145 1.45 12.70 0.43
N THR A 146 1.30 11.74 1.32
CA THR A 146 0.79 10.40 1.04
C THR A 146 -0.34 10.09 2.01
N ILE A 147 -1.50 9.72 1.46
CA ILE A 147 -2.69 9.35 2.23
C ILE A 147 -3.09 7.94 1.81
N LEU A 148 -3.43 7.12 2.78
CA LEU A 148 -4.07 5.83 2.56
C LEU A 148 -5.42 5.83 3.27
N ILE A 149 -6.48 5.45 2.57
CA ILE A 149 -7.81 5.25 3.15
C ILE A 149 -8.05 3.75 3.15
N ASP A 150 -8.20 3.18 4.32
CA ASP A 150 -8.31 1.76 4.63
C ASP A 150 -7.10 0.91 4.21
N THR A 151 -6.98 -0.25 4.81
CA THR A 151 -5.83 -1.13 4.68
C THR A 151 -6.15 -2.43 3.97
N GLY A 152 -7.42 -2.66 3.64
CA GLY A 152 -7.88 -3.98 3.31
C GLY A 152 -7.79 -4.94 4.49
N GLY A 153 -8.03 -6.18 4.22
CA GLY A 153 -7.90 -7.26 5.20
C GLY A 153 -8.66 -8.50 4.77
N GLN A 154 -8.32 -9.61 5.35
CA GLN A 154 -9.01 -10.86 5.09
C GLN A 154 -9.37 -11.52 6.41
N LEU A 155 -10.62 -11.96 6.54
CA LEU A 155 -11.00 -12.78 7.68
C LEU A 155 -10.15 -14.05 7.69
N HIS A 156 -9.32 -14.20 8.70
CA HIS A 156 -8.55 -15.41 8.90
C HIS A 156 -9.48 -16.47 9.49
N PHE A 157 -9.86 -17.45 8.65
CA PHE A 157 -10.43 -18.69 9.17
C PHE A 157 -9.29 -19.53 9.73
N GLU A 158 -9.52 -20.15 10.90
CA GLU A 158 -8.59 -21.14 11.46
C GLU A 158 -8.32 -22.22 10.40
N ARG A 159 -7.09 -22.24 9.91
CA ARG A 159 -6.62 -23.29 9.01
C ARG A 159 -5.77 -24.27 9.76
N GLU A 160 -5.70 -25.48 9.26
CA GLU A 160 -4.77 -26.51 9.73
C GLU A 160 -3.35 -25.93 9.86
N LYS A 161 -2.64 -26.26 10.95
CA LYS A 161 -1.31 -25.69 11.27
C LYS A 161 -0.30 -25.77 10.13
N TRP A 162 -0.37 -26.81 9.28
CA TRP A 162 0.51 -26.98 8.13
C TRP A 162 0.22 -25.98 6.98
N ALA A 163 -0.97 -25.42 6.92
CA ALA A 163 -1.39 -24.45 5.89
C ALA A 163 -1.20 -22.98 6.32
N GLN A 164 -0.90 -22.71 7.59
CA GLN A 164 -0.81 -21.37 8.15
C GLN A 164 0.43 -20.60 7.66
N GLY A 165 1.52 -21.28 7.31
CA GLY A 165 2.79 -20.65 6.90
C GLY A 165 2.90 -20.27 5.41
N MET A 166 1.92 -20.62 4.57
CA MET A 166 2.04 -20.46 3.11
C MET A 166 1.32 -19.24 2.51
N ILE A 167 0.55 -18.49 3.29
CA ILE A 167 -0.27 -17.40 2.75
C ILE A 167 0.25 -16.06 3.23
N ARG A 168 0.80 -15.30 2.29
CA ARG A 168 1.15 -13.90 2.55
C ARG A 168 -0.12 -13.08 2.76
N PRO A 169 -0.14 -12.19 3.76
CA PRO A 169 -1.23 -11.24 3.97
C PRO A 169 -1.59 -10.49 2.67
N PRO A 170 -2.86 -10.12 2.44
CA PRO A 170 -3.26 -9.36 1.26
C PRO A 170 -2.43 -8.10 1.04
N ALA A 171 -2.11 -7.36 2.11
CA ALA A 171 -1.27 -6.17 2.00
C ALA A 171 0.14 -6.47 1.49
N GLU A 172 0.77 -7.58 1.90
CA GLU A 172 2.10 -7.98 1.38
C GLU A 172 2.08 -8.35 -0.09
N ARG A 173 0.93 -8.77 -0.64
CA ARG A 173 0.81 -9.12 -2.06
C ARG A 173 0.54 -7.90 -2.93
N ASN A 174 -0.25 -6.94 -2.45
CA ASN A 174 -0.83 -5.87 -3.25
C ASN A 174 -0.36 -4.48 -2.79
N ILE A 175 -0.64 -4.10 -1.54
CA ILE A 175 -0.42 -2.73 -1.05
C ILE A 175 1.09 -2.46 -0.88
N VAL A 176 1.80 -3.32 -0.16
CA VAL A 176 3.23 -3.12 0.14
C VAL A 176 4.08 -3.02 -1.13
N PRO A 177 3.98 -3.95 -2.12
CA PRO A 177 4.73 -3.82 -3.37
C PRO A 177 4.33 -2.58 -4.17
N TYR A 178 3.04 -2.22 -4.19
CA TYR A 178 2.58 -1.02 -4.87
C TYR A 178 3.18 0.25 -4.25
N LEU A 179 3.06 0.43 -2.93
CA LEU A 179 3.59 1.59 -2.22
C LEU A 179 5.12 1.67 -2.33
N LYS A 180 5.84 0.55 -2.15
CA LYS A 180 7.29 0.48 -2.38
C LYS A 180 7.65 0.83 -3.82
N GLY A 181 6.88 0.34 -4.81
CA GLY A 181 7.03 0.70 -6.21
C GLY A 181 6.79 2.18 -6.50
N GLN A 182 5.91 2.83 -5.74
CA GLN A 182 5.75 4.29 -5.75
C GLN A 182 6.90 5.01 -5.01
N GLY A 183 7.77 4.26 -4.32
CA GLY A 183 8.89 4.78 -3.52
C GLY A 183 8.45 5.41 -2.21
N ILE A 184 7.38 4.89 -1.63
CA ILE A 184 6.85 5.34 -0.35
C ILE A 184 7.52 4.54 0.76
N SER A 185 8.02 5.25 1.76
CA SER A 185 8.51 4.69 3.03
C SER A 185 7.71 5.23 4.22
N VAL A 186 6.96 6.31 4.00
CA VAL A 186 6.18 7.00 5.02
C VAL A 186 4.76 7.20 4.50
N ILE A 187 3.77 6.83 5.29
CA ILE A 187 2.35 7.17 5.10
C ILE A 187 2.08 8.35 6.03
N ASP A 188 1.83 9.53 5.45
CA ASP A 188 1.61 10.74 6.26
C ASP A 188 0.28 10.67 7.01
N LYS A 189 -0.75 10.14 6.35
CA LYS A 189 -2.10 10.01 6.91
C LYS A 189 -2.70 8.66 6.49
N LEU A 190 -3.09 7.87 7.46
CA LEU A 190 -3.91 6.68 7.29
C LEU A 190 -5.30 7.01 7.83
N ILE A 191 -6.34 6.79 7.05
CA ILE A 191 -7.74 6.99 7.46
C ILE A 191 -8.39 5.62 7.51
N LEU A 192 -8.88 5.22 8.67
CA LEU A 192 -9.62 3.97 8.87
C LEU A 192 -11.10 4.32 8.94
N THR A 193 -11.86 3.90 7.93
CA THR A 193 -13.25 4.35 7.79
C THR A 193 -14.15 3.80 8.88
N HIS A 194 -13.98 2.52 9.25
CA HIS A 194 -14.70 1.82 10.33
C HIS A 194 -13.90 0.58 10.78
N ASP A 195 -14.41 -0.20 11.76
CA ASP A 195 -13.62 -1.22 12.46
C ASP A 195 -13.62 -2.62 11.76
N ASP A 196 -14.30 -2.80 10.62
CA ASP A 196 -14.40 -4.11 9.97
C ASP A 196 -13.06 -4.58 9.41
N THR A 197 -12.82 -5.88 9.51
CA THR A 197 -11.52 -6.50 9.18
C THR A 197 -11.08 -6.24 7.74
N ASP A 198 -11.99 -6.19 6.79
CA ASP A 198 -11.68 -5.93 5.38
C ASP A 198 -11.34 -4.45 5.08
N HIS A 199 -11.36 -3.59 6.10
CA HIS A 199 -10.90 -2.20 6.06
C HIS A 199 -9.65 -1.95 6.92
N VAL A 200 -9.55 -2.59 8.10
CA VAL A 200 -8.47 -2.31 9.06
C VAL A 200 -7.52 -3.48 9.32
N GLY A 201 -7.82 -4.67 8.77
CA GLY A 201 -7.14 -5.91 9.14
C GLY A 201 -5.64 -5.94 8.83
N GLU A 202 -5.19 -5.17 7.86
CA GLU A 202 -3.78 -5.14 7.44
C GLU A 202 -2.97 -3.99 8.08
N LEU A 203 -3.54 -3.26 9.05
CA LEU A 203 -2.81 -2.24 9.80
C LEU A 203 -1.49 -2.76 10.41
N PRO A 204 -1.44 -3.96 11.04
CA PRO A 204 -0.18 -4.50 11.55
C PRO A 204 0.86 -4.75 10.45
N THR A 205 0.45 -5.31 9.32
CA THR A 205 1.31 -5.56 8.17
C THR A 205 1.90 -4.26 7.63
N LEU A 206 1.07 -3.23 7.45
CA LEU A 206 1.53 -1.93 6.97
C LEU A 206 2.48 -1.25 7.96
N SER A 207 2.23 -1.35 9.26
CA SER A 207 3.09 -0.78 10.31
C SER A 207 4.48 -1.42 10.37
N GLN A 208 4.63 -2.67 9.88
CA GLN A 208 5.94 -3.33 9.77
C GLN A 208 6.77 -2.80 8.58
N HIS A 209 6.11 -2.34 7.51
CA HIS A 209 6.78 -1.93 6.28
C HIS A 209 6.92 -0.42 6.11
N PHE A 210 6.06 0.37 6.76
CA PHE A 210 5.98 1.81 6.59
C PHE A 210 5.89 2.54 7.92
N THR A 211 6.50 3.71 8.00
CA THR A 211 6.25 4.63 9.09
C THR A 211 4.91 5.32 8.85
N ILE A 212 3.95 5.17 9.77
CA ILE A 212 2.66 5.85 9.73
C ILE A 212 2.70 7.01 10.69
N LYS A 213 2.54 8.26 10.19
CA LYS A 213 2.62 9.44 11.05
C LYS A 213 1.34 9.67 11.84
N LYS A 214 0.19 9.61 11.13
CA LYS A 214 -1.13 9.88 11.71
C LYS A 214 -2.13 8.84 11.28
N ILE A 215 -2.96 8.38 12.19
CA ILE A 215 -4.13 7.54 11.92
C ILE A 215 -5.37 8.33 12.32
N TYR A 216 -6.30 8.47 11.39
CA TYR A 216 -7.61 9.07 11.59
C TYR A 216 -8.64 7.97 11.73
N ILE A 217 -9.48 8.05 12.76
CA ILE A 217 -10.58 7.12 13.02
C ILE A 217 -11.88 7.89 13.24
N GLY A 218 -13.02 7.26 12.96
CA GLY A 218 -14.33 7.85 13.19
C GLY A 218 -14.60 8.11 14.68
N TRP A 219 -15.41 9.09 14.99
CA TRP A 219 -15.78 9.43 16.36
C TRP A 219 -16.43 8.25 17.09
N GLY A 220 -15.70 7.68 18.04
CA GLY A 220 -16.10 6.52 18.81
C GLY A 220 -15.63 5.17 18.27
N ALA A 221 -15.04 5.11 17.08
CA ALA A 221 -14.44 3.92 16.51
C ALA A 221 -13.13 3.49 17.24
N GLY A 222 -12.59 2.32 16.88
CA GLY A 222 -11.29 1.85 17.37
C GLY A 222 -11.28 1.39 18.84
N ARG A 223 -12.44 1.14 19.44
CA ARG A 223 -12.58 0.71 20.84
C ARG A 223 -12.71 -0.79 21.01
N ASN A 224 -12.99 -1.49 19.92
CA ASN A 224 -13.17 -2.93 19.89
C ASN A 224 -11.86 -3.63 19.52
N GLU A 225 -11.65 -4.83 20.08
CA GLU A 225 -10.57 -5.70 19.64
C GLU A 225 -10.90 -6.33 18.27
N PRO A 226 -9.92 -6.54 17.38
CA PRO A 226 -8.48 -6.36 17.61
C PRO A 226 -7.93 -4.95 17.30
N LEU A 227 -8.76 -4.04 16.73
CA LEU A 227 -8.29 -2.73 16.27
C LEU A 227 -7.72 -1.89 17.42
N GLN A 228 -8.35 -1.89 18.59
CA GLN A 228 -7.87 -1.15 19.77
C GLN A 228 -6.41 -1.48 20.11
N ARG A 229 -6.05 -2.77 20.07
CA ARG A 229 -4.68 -3.21 20.32
C ARG A 229 -3.71 -2.69 19.26
N HIS A 230 -4.07 -2.79 17.97
CA HIS A 230 -3.23 -2.33 16.88
C HIS A 230 -3.02 -0.80 16.91
N LEU A 231 -4.05 -0.03 17.24
CA LEU A 231 -3.92 1.41 17.45
C LEU A 231 -3.00 1.73 18.63
N SER A 232 -3.12 0.99 19.73
CA SER A 232 -2.26 1.16 20.92
C SER A 232 -0.79 0.84 20.58
N GLU A 233 -0.52 -0.17 19.78
CA GLU A 233 0.82 -0.53 19.29
C GLU A 233 1.37 0.56 18.37
N ALA A 234 0.57 1.05 17.42
CA ALA A 234 0.95 2.15 16.53
C ALA A 234 1.30 3.42 17.33
N GLN A 235 0.50 3.75 18.34
CA GLN A 235 0.74 4.91 19.22
C GLN A 235 2.05 4.77 20.02
N LYS A 236 2.37 3.58 20.53
CA LYS A 236 3.65 3.32 21.19
C LYS A 236 4.84 3.52 20.24
N ASN A 237 4.66 3.28 18.96
CA ASN A 237 5.65 3.48 17.91
C ASN A 237 5.71 4.93 17.38
N GLY A 238 4.97 5.87 18.01
CA GLY A 238 5.01 7.30 17.69
C GLY A 238 3.96 7.76 16.68
N THR A 239 2.99 6.92 16.32
CA THR A 239 1.86 7.31 15.47
C THR A 239 0.85 8.13 16.27
N GLU A 240 0.44 9.28 15.76
CA GLU A 240 -0.64 10.10 16.33
C GLU A 240 -2.00 9.54 15.92
N ILE A 241 -2.89 9.26 16.89
CA ILE A 241 -4.27 8.79 16.64
C ILE A 241 -5.22 9.97 16.84
N ILE A 242 -6.07 10.23 15.84
CA ILE A 242 -6.97 11.39 15.79
C ILE A 242 -8.39 10.90 15.51
N GLU A 243 -9.31 11.13 16.44
CA GLU A 243 -10.75 10.95 16.19
C GLU A 243 -11.28 12.13 15.36
N ILE A 244 -12.08 11.82 14.33
CA ILE A 244 -12.71 12.81 13.44
C ILE A 244 -14.21 12.54 13.28
N LYS A 245 -14.95 13.61 12.96
CA LYS A 245 -16.42 13.57 12.80
C LYS A 245 -16.87 14.52 11.71
N HIS A 246 -18.15 14.47 11.40
CA HIS A 246 -18.82 15.41 10.53
C HIS A 246 -18.40 16.88 10.77
N GLY A 247 -18.08 17.57 9.68
CA GLY A 247 -17.64 18.96 9.69
C GLY A 247 -16.14 19.18 9.88
N ASP A 248 -15.39 18.16 10.27
CA ASP A 248 -13.93 18.25 10.36
C ASP A 248 -13.29 18.31 8.96
N ARG A 249 -12.06 18.81 8.90
CA ARG A 249 -11.25 18.88 7.68
C ARG A 249 -9.87 18.33 7.94
N ILE A 250 -9.45 17.38 7.13
CA ILE A 250 -8.08 16.88 7.12
C ILE A 250 -7.30 17.70 6.08
N SER A 251 -6.64 18.76 6.56
CA SER A 251 -5.94 19.71 5.70
C SER A 251 -4.58 19.18 5.24
N GLY A 252 -4.19 19.50 4.00
CA GLY A 252 -2.90 19.13 3.45
C GLY A 252 -2.76 19.53 1.99
N TYR A 253 -1.97 18.76 1.22
CA TYR A 253 -1.97 18.90 -0.23
C TYR A 253 -3.33 18.52 -0.83
N TYR A 254 -3.94 17.47 -0.26
CA TYR A 254 -5.34 17.13 -0.48
C TYR A 254 -6.15 17.58 0.73
N ASP A 255 -7.15 18.42 0.50
CA ASP A 255 -8.10 18.80 1.52
C ASP A 255 -9.27 17.82 1.50
N LEU A 256 -9.38 17.01 2.56
CA LEU A 256 -10.46 16.07 2.73
C LEU A 256 -11.49 16.62 3.72
N TYR A 257 -12.73 16.76 3.28
CA TYR A 257 -13.84 17.18 4.10
C TYR A 257 -14.56 15.95 4.65
N VAL A 258 -14.68 15.88 5.96
CA VAL A 258 -15.32 14.77 6.68
C VAL A 258 -16.82 14.99 6.70
N LEU A 259 -17.56 14.13 5.98
CA LEU A 259 -19.01 14.22 5.86
C LEU A 259 -19.74 13.40 6.93
N THR A 260 -19.15 12.29 7.39
CA THR A 260 -19.65 11.39 8.45
C THR A 260 -18.49 10.90 9.29
N PRO A 261 -18.71 10.36 10.52
CA PRO A 261 -19.99 10.10 11.16
C PRO A 261 -20.64 11.37 11.76
N PHE A 262 -21.98 11.40 11.79
CA PHE A 262 -22.74 12.53 12.36
C PHE A 262 -22.84 12.46 13.88
N GLU A 263 -22.84 11.25 14.42
CA GLU A 263 -22.94 10.95 15.85
C GLU A 263 -21.79 10.05 16.29
N LYS A 264 -21.64 9.89 17.59
CA LYS A 264 -20.64 8.99 18.15
C LYS A 264 -21.06 7.55 17.90
N GLY A 265 -20.29 6.85 17.07
CA GLY A 265 -20.55 5.48 16.70
C GLY A 265 -19.79 4.43 17.54
N GLU A 266 -19.82 3.20 17.07
CA GLU A 266 -19.12 2.04 17.61
C GLU A 266 -18.14 1.42 16.59
N GLY A 267 -17.92 2.09 15.44
CA GLY A 267 -17.06 1.62 14.36
C GLY A 267 -17.73 0.63 13.41
N ARG A 268 -19.06 0.65 13.31
CA ARG A 268 -19.83 -0.18 12.37
C ARG A 268 -19.86 0.44 10.97
N ASN A 269 -20.41 -0.28 10.00
CA ASN A 269 -20.53 0.20 8.62
C ASN A 269 -21.24 1.57 8.52
N GLU A 270 -22.33 1.75 9.24
CA GLU A 270 -23.08 3.02 9.28
C GLU A 270 -22.30 4.18 9.91
N ASP A 271 -21.24 3.88 10.68
CA ASP A 271 -20.36 4.86 11.32
C ASP A 271 -19.13 5.19 10.44
N SER A 272 -19.07 4.65 9.21
CA SER A 272 -17.95 4.88 8.30
C SER A 272 -17.66 6.36 8.10
N ILE A 273 -16.38 6.68 8.02
CA ILE A 273 -15.95 8.03 7.63
C ILE A 273 -16.25 8.25 6.15
N GLY A 274 -17.24 9.08 5.86
CA GLY A 274 -17.49 9.59 4.51
C GLY A 274 -16.59 10.79 4.24
N LEU A 275 -15.90 10.80 3.11
CA LEU A 275 -14.96 11.85 2.74
C LEU A 275 -15.33 12.45 1.38
N TRP A 276 -15.21 13.77 1.27
CA TRP A 276 -15.30 14.47 0.02
C TRP A 276 -14.06 15.31 -0.23
N MET A 277 -13.61 15.36 -1.48
CA MET A 277 -12.52 16.24 -1.89
C MET A 277 -12.68 16.71 -3.34
N GLU A 278 -12.09 17.84 -3.65
CA GLU A 278 -11.90 18.29 -5.02
C GLU A 278 -10.42 18.37 -5.37
N TYR A 279 -10.07 17.80 -6.50
CA TYR A 279 -8.70 17.83 -7.02
C TYR A 279 -8.71 17.98 -8.55
N ASN A 280 -8.02 18.99 -9.06
CA ASN A 280 -7.94 19.30 -10.50
C ASN A 280 -9.33 19.35 -11.19
N ASN A 281 -10.28 20.06 -10.61
CA ASN A 281 -11.66 20.21 -11.08
C ASN A 281 -12.43 18.88 -11.17
N ARG A 282 -12.03 17.88 -10.36
CA ARG A 282 -12.76 16.62 -10.24
C ARG A 282 -13.06 16.37 -8.78
N ARG A 283 -14.31 16.08 -8.49
CA ARG A 283 -14.84 15.86 -7.14
C ARG A 283 -14.89 14.37 -6.88
N PHE A 284 -14.29 13.96 -5.77
CA PHE A 284 -14.24 12.58 -5.30
C PHE A 284 -15.07 12.44 -4.03
N LEU A 285 -15.83 11.37 -3.96
CA LEU A 285 -16.61 10.99 -2.78
C LEU A 285 -16.25 9.55 -2.40
N PHE A 286 -15.80 9.36 -1.16
CA PHE A 286 -15.46 8.07 -0.59
C PHE A 286 -16.44 7.78 0.54
N LEU A 287 -17.19 6.69 0.44
CA LEU A 287 -18.31 6.41 1.35
C LEU A 287 -17.98 5.33 2.40
N GLY A 288 -16.78 4.68 2.32
CA GLY A 288 -16.51 3.49 3.13
C GLY A 288 -17.64 2.46 2.93
N ASP A 289 -18.27 2.03 4.01
CA ASP A 289 -19.38 1.06 3.96
C ASP A 289 -20.74 1.65 4.37
N LEU A 290 -20.91 2.97 4.19
CA LEU A 290 -22.17 3.66 4.46
C LEU A 290 -23.35 2.97 3.76
N ASN A 291 -24.44 2.83 4.51
CA ASN A 291 -25.68 2.26 4.01
C ASN A 291 -26.62 3.33 3.41
N GLN A 292 -27.70 2.89 2.76
CA GLN A 292 -28.68 3.78 2.11
C GLN A 292 -29.32 4.80 3.08
N ALA A 293 -29.47 4.48 4.36
CA ALA A 293 -30.01 5.41 5.34
C ALA A 293 -29.06 6.59 5.55
N MET A 294 -27.77 6.32 5.64
CA MET A 294 -26.74 7.36 5.77
C MET A 294 -26.56 8.16 4.49
N GLU A 295 -26.67 7.53 3.31
CA GLU A 295 -26.67 8.23 2.01
C GLU A 295 -27.82 9.24 1.91
N LYS A 296 -29.04 8.85 2.35
CA LYS A 296 -30.19 9.77 2.42
C LYS A 296 -29.96 10.91 3.42
N GLN A 297 -29.36 10.60 4.57
CA GLN A 297 -29.04 11.63 5.56
C GLN A 297 -27.98 12.62 5.04
N LEU A 298 -27.00 12.14 4.27
CA LEU A 298 -26.05 13.02 3.57
C LEU A 298 -26.73 14.02 2.67
N LEU A 299 -27.75 13.63 1.88
CA LEU A 299 -28.50 14.55 1.03
C LEU A 299 -29.29 15.60 1.82
N LEU A 300 -29.84 15.22 2.98
CA LEU A 300 -30.57 16.17 3.84
C LEU A 300 -29.62 17.24 4.42
N ILE A 301 -28.39 16.86 4.78
CA ILE A 301 -27.41 17.76 5.37
C ILE A 301 -26.66 18.55 4.29
N TYR A 302 -26.35 17.90 3.17
CA TYR A 302 -25.62 18.47 2.04
C TYR A 302 -26.45 18.46 0.74
N PRO A 303 -27.50 19.29 0.63
CA PRO A 303 -28.40 19.27 -0.52
C PRO A 303 -27.75 19.64 -1.86
N ASN A 304 -26.53 20.18 -1.84
CA ASN A 304 -25.74 20.51 -3.03
C ASN A 304 -24.55 19.57 -3.24
N LEU A 305 -24.52 18.41 -2.56
CA LEU A 305 -23.42 17.46 -2.70
C LEU A 305 -23.35 16.93 -4.14
N LYS A 306 -22.21 17.11 -4.77
CA LYS A 306 -21.91 16.61 -6.13
C LYS A 306 -20.57 15.88 -6.11
N ALA A 307 -20.46 14.84 -6.93
CA ALA A 307 -19.22 14.09 -7.09
C ALA A 307 -19.06 13.65 -8.56
N ASP A 308 -17.88 13.76 -9.13
CA ASP A 308 -17.60 13.22 -10.46
C ASP A 308 -17.20 11.73 -10.38
N VAL A 309 -16.59 11.33 -9.26
CA VAL A 309 -16.18 9.96 -8.95
C VAL A 309 -16.66 9.60 -7.56
N VAL A 310 -17.41 8.52 -7.45
CA VAL A 310 -17.86 7.97 -6.18
C VAL A 310 -17.29 6.56 -5.96
N LYS A 311 -16.61 6.33 -4.83
CA LYS A 311 -16.37 4.99 -4.31
C LYS A 311 -17.66 4.57 -3.61
N LEU A 312 -18.32 3.58 -4.18
CA LEU A 312 -19.63 3.12 -3.68
C LEU A 312 -19.50 2.53 -2.27
N GLY A 313 -20.53 2.74 -1.48
CA GLY A 313 -20.62 2.17 -0.15
C GLY A 313 -20.65 0.64 -0.17
N HIS A 314 -20.07 0.01 0.83
CA HIS A 314 -20.19 -1.40 1.15
C HIS A 314 -19.99 -2.33 -0.06
N HIS A 315 -18.94 -2.04 -0.86
CA HIS A 315 -18.49 -2.84 -2.00
C HIS A 315 -19.58 -3.14 -3.07
N GLY A 316 -20.59 -2.26 -3.19
CA GLY A 316 -21.73 -2.48 -4.06
C GLY A 316 -22.79 -3.44 -3.48
N SER A 317 -22.91 -3.48 -2.15
CA SER A 317 -23.99 -4.18 -1.46
C SER A 317 -25.34 -3.52 -1.75
N ARG A 318 -26.40 -4.32 -1.82
CA ARG A 318 -27.79 -3.80 -1.90
C ARG A 318 -28.21 -2.96 -0.69
N THR A 319 -27.46 -2.97 0.40
CA THR A 319 -27.70 -2.15 1.57
C THR A 319 -27.20 -0.73 1.40
N SER A 320 -26.45 -0.44 0.34
CA SER A 320 -25.90 0.86 -0.07
C SER A 320 -26.40 1.25 -1.46
N SER A 321 -25.91 2.36 -2.01
CA SER A 321 -26.14 2.79 -3.40
C SER A 321 -27.61 3.14 -3.69
N ASN A 322 -28.18 3.99 -2.83
CA ASN A 322 -29.55 4.45 -2.99
C ASN A 322 -29.73 5.22 -4.33
N THR A 323 -30.78 4.90 -5.08
CA THR A 323 -31.04 5.48 -6.41
C THR A 323 -31.17 7.01 -6.38
N ASP A 324 -31.91 7.55 -5.40
CA ASP A 324 -32.06 9.01 -5.28
C ASP A 324 -30.74 9.69 -4.96
N PHE A 325 -29.92 9.05 -4.12
CA PHE A 325 -28.58 9.54 -3.79
C PHE A 325 -27.68 9.58 -5.02
N LEU A 326 -27.57 8.48 -5.76
CA LEU A 326 -26.73 8.38 -6.95
C LEU A 326 -27.16 9.35 -8.05
N SER A 327 -28.47 9.48 -8.27
CA SER A 327 -29.05 10.47 -9.18
C SER A 327 -28.70 11.90 -8.78
N HIS A 328 -28.75 12.19 -7.46
CA HIS A 328 -28.54 13.53 -6.94
C HIS A 328 -27.08 13.99 -7.05
N ILE A 329 -26.11 13.10 -6.75
CA ILE A 329 -24.69 13.46 -6.76
C ILE A 329 -24.11 13.66 -8.16
N GLU A 330 -24.82 13.25 -9.23
CA GLU A 330 -24.44 13.39 -10.65
C GLU A 330 -23.06 12.77 -10.95
N ALA A 331 -22.78 11.60 -10.37
CA ALA A 331 -21.50 10.93 -10.57
C ALA A 331 -21.36 10.42 -12.00
N LYS A 332 -20.16 10.55 -12.56
CA LYS A 332 -19.80 10.00 -13.88
C LYS A 332 -19.14 8.63 -13.77
N HIS A 333 -18.41 8.40 -12.68
CA HIS A 333 -17.69 7.16 -12.41
C HIS A 333 -18.13 6.61 -11.04
N GLY A 334 -18.53 5.34 -11.02
CA GLY A 334 -18.74 4.55 -9.80
C GLY A 334 -17.62 3.53 -9.64
N ILE A 335 -16.91 3.58 -8.53
CA ILE A 335 -15.82 2.63 -8.22
C ILE A 335 -16.34 1.62 -7.22
N ILE A 336 -16.17 0.34 -7.54
CA ILE A 336 -16.53 -0.78 -6.68
C ILE A 336 -15.24 -1.57 -6.36
N SER A 337 -14.83 -1.54 -5.10
CA SER A 337 -13.77 -2.41 -4.61
C SER A 337 -14.39 -3.71 -4.13
N CYS A 338 -14.14 -4.81 -4.82
CA CYS A 338 -14.67 -6.13 -4.46
C CYS A 338 -13.75 -7.24 -4.97
N GLY A 339 -13.79 -8.39 -4.34
CA GLY A 339 -12.96 -9.54 -4.71
C GLY A 339 -13.61 -10.40 -5.79
N VAL A 340 -12.76 -11.01 -6.61
CA VAL A 340 -13.21 -12.04 -7.58
C VAL A 340 -13.89 -13.20 -6.83
N ASN A 341 -15.08 -13.58 -7.27
CA ASN A 341 -15.86 -14.67 -6.66
C ASN A 341 -16.03 -14.51 -5.14
N ASN A 342 -16.21 -13.28 -4.65
CA ASN A 342 -16.41 -13.04 -3.23
C ASN A 342 -17.69 -13.69 -2.71
N ARG A 343 -17.63 -14.18 -1.47
CA ARG A 343 -18.73 -14.93 -0.85
C ARG A 343 -19.99 -14.10 -0.56
N TYR A 344 -19.88 -12.77 -0.61
CA TYR A 344 -21.00 -11.87 -0.36
C TYR A 344 -21.85 -11.62 -1.60
N GLY A 345 -21.35 -12.04 -2.79
CA GLY A 345 -22.00 -11.78 -4.06
C GLY A 345 -21.94 -10.32 -4.50
N HIS A 346 -21.00 -9.56 -3.97
CA HIS A 346 -20.81 -8.14 -4.35
C HIS A 346 -20.06 -8.01 -5.68
N PRO A 347 -20.42 -7.00 -6.51
CA PRO A 347 -21.58 -6.14 -6.36
C PRO A 347 -22.88 -6.90 -6.68
N HIS A 348 -23.97 -6.55 -5.98
CA HIS A 348 -25.28 -7.09 -6.30
C HIS A 348 -25.80 -6.53 -7.63
N SER A 349 -26.64 -7.31 -8.33
CA SER A 349 -27.20 -6.93 -9.64
C SER A 349 -28.00 -5.63 -9.56
N GLU A 350 -28.77 -5.46 -8.49
CA GLU A 350 -29.60 -4.28 -8.27
C GLU A 350 -28.78 -2.97 -8.21
N VAL A 351 -27.55 -3.06 -7.67
CA VAL A 351 -26.64 -1.89 -7.64
C VAL A 351 -26.11 -1.61 -9.04
N LEU A 352 -25.75 -2.63 -9.80
CA LEU A 352 -25.28 -2.46 -11.19
C LEU A 352 -26.39 -1.87 -12.09
N GLU A 353 -27.63 -2.33 -11.94
CA GLU A 353 -28.79 -1.80 -12.64
C GLU A 353 -29.00 -0.32 -12.28
N THR A 354 -28.93 0.03 -10.99
CA THR A 354 -29.04 1.43 -10.54
C THR A 354 -27.96 2.33 -11.14
N LEU A 355 -26.72 1.84 -11.25
CA LEU A 355 -25.63 2.59 -11.88
C LEU A 355 -25.86 2.80 -13.37
N GLU A 356 -26.33 1.77 -14.07
CA GLU A 356 -26.66 1.84 -15.51
C GLU A 356 -27.81 2.82 -15.77
N GLU A 357 -28.89 2.75 -15.01
CA GLU A 357 -30.03 3.69 -15.09
C GLU A 357 -29.60 5.15 -14.88
N ASN A 358 -28.66 5.40 -13.99
CA ASN A 358 -28.08 6.72 -13.74
C ASN A 358 -26.94 7.10 -14.70
N GLN A 359 -26.64 6.26 -15.69
CA GLN A 359 -25.55 6.46 -16.68
C GLN A 359 -24.17 6.65 -16.03
N ILE A 360 -23.94 6.00 -14.89
CA ILE A 360 -22.67 6.03 -14.15
C ILE A 360 -21.76 4.93 -14.70
N LYS A 361 -20.62 5.32 -15.28
CA LYS A 361 -19.63 4.34 -15.74
C LYS A 361 -19.04 3.59 -14.56
N THR A 362 -19.26 2.27 -14.54
CA THR A 362 -18.81 1.41 -13.46
C THR A 362 -17.39 0.91 -13.70
N TRP A 363 -16.56 0.98 -12.65
CA TRP A 363 -15.22 0.44 -12.58
C TRP A 363 -15.16 -0.53 -11.40
N ARG A 364 -14.65 -1.76 -11.62
CA ARG A 364 -14.65 -2.82 -10.62
C ARG A 364 -13.26 -3.40 -10.46
N THR A 365 -12.78 -3.52 -9.21
CA THR A 365 -11.44 -4.07 -8.95
C THR A 365 -11.35 -5.56 -9.27
N ASP A 366 -12.45 -6.33 -9.15
CA ASP A 366 -12.49 -7.75 -9.51
C ASP A 366 -12.42 -8.03 -11.02
N GLN A 367 -12.65 -7.02 -11.87
CA GLN A 367 -12.60 -7.11 -13.32
C GLN A 367 -11.38 -6.39 -13.92
N GLN A 368 -11.11 -5.17 -13.48
CA GLN A 368 -10.06 -4.33 -14.03
C GLN A 368 -8.78 -4.30 -13.16
N GLY A 369 -8.77 -5.01 -12.02
CA GLY A 369 -7.69 -4.87 -11.05
C GLY A 369 -7.66 -3.47 -10.44
N MET A 370 -6.49 -2.97 -10.12
CA MET A 370 -6.34 -1.63 -9.55
C MET A 370 -6.76 -0.54 -10.56
N ILE A 371 -7.56 0.42 -10.10
CA ILE A 371 -8.06 1.55 -10.89
C ILE A 371 -7.32 2.81 -10.44
N THR A 372 -6.69 3.51 -11.35
CA THR A 372 -5.82 4.65 -11.03
C THR A 372 -6.22 5.90 -11.80
N TYR A 373 -6.40 7.00 -11.11
CA TYR A 373 -6.47 8.35 -11.66
C TYR A 373 -5.10 9.00 -11.52
N ARG A 374 -4.51 9.43 -12.64
CA ARG A 374 -3.18 10.04 -12.66
C ARG A 374 -3.21 11.39 -13.38
N TRP A 375 -2.60 12.38 -12.78
CA TRP A 375 -2.37 13.68 -13.37
C TRP A 375 -0.87 13.94 -13.52
N HIS A 376 -0.48 14.38 -14.69
CA HIS A 376 0.88 14.82 -14.94
C HIS A 376 0.80 16.20 -15.61
N PRO A 377 1.53 17.24 -15.12
CA PRO A 377 1.33 18.62 -15.57
C PRO A 377 1.55 18.82 -17.08
N VAL A 378 2.33 17.96 -17.72
CA VAL A 378 2.64 18.05 -19.16
C VAL A 378 1.86 17.01 -19.97
N PHE A 379 1.84 15.73 -19.52
CA PHE A 379 1.32 14.63 -20.35
C PHE A 379 -0.18 14.40 -20.14
N HIS A 380 -0.68 14.60 -18.93
CA HIS A 380 -2.08 14.33 -18.57
C HIS A 380 -2.63 15.41 -17.62
N PRO A 381 -2.72 16.68 -18.05
CA PRO A 381 -3.14 17.78 -17.17
C PRO A 381 -4.62 17.64 -16.72
N HIS A 382 -5.45 16.99 -17.54
CA HIS A 382 -6.88 16.74 -17.21
C HIS A 382 -7.11 15.42 -16.50
N GLY A 383 -6.05 14.65 -16.22
CA GLY A 383 -6.12 13.33 -15.61
C GLY A 383 -6.37 12.21 -16.63
N LEU A 384 -5.72 11.08 -16.37
CA LEU A 384 -5.89 9.82 -17.08
C LEU A 384 -6.42 8.78 -16.12
N VAL A 385 -7.34 7.94 -16.58
CA VAL A 385 -7.78 6.74 -15.83
C VAL A 385 -7.08 5.53 -16.44
N GLU A 386 -6.38 4.78 -15.61
CA GLU A 386 -5.63 3.58 -15.99
C GLU A 386 -6.14 2.39 -15.17
N THR A 387 -6.17 1.23 -15.78
CA THR A 387 -6.50 -0.06 -15.15
C THR A 387 -5.37 -1.05 -15.39
N ILE A 388 -5.29 -2.10 -14.60
CA ILE A 388 -4.28 -3.17 -14.83
C ILE A 388 -4.75 -4.13 -15.91
N ILE A 389 -6.06 -4.37 -15.97
CA ILE A 389 -6.72 -5.25 -16.94
C ILE A 389 -7.64 -4.35 -17.77
N ASP A 390 -7.53 -4.45 -19.09
CA ASP A 390 -8.35 -3.67 -20.05
C ASP A 390 -9.79 -4.16 -20.11
#